data_080d5b1fd214063d2bc16c20dbbb5296
#
_entry.id   080d5b1fd214063d2bc16c20dbbb5296
#
_cell.length_a   1.000
_cell.length_b   1.000
_cell.length_c   1.000
_cell.angle_alpha   90.00
_cell.angle_beta   90.00
_cell.angle_gamma   90.00
#
_symmetry.space_group_name_H-M   'P 1'
#
loop_
_entity.id
_entity.type
_entity.pdbx_description
1 polymer ?
#
loop_
_entity_poly.entity_id
_entity_poly.type
_entity_poly.pdbx_seq_one_letter_code
_entity_poly.pdbx_strand_id
1 'polypeptide(L)'
;MAGFLISAAHKSSGKTTLSIGLCAALTAQGLRVQAFKKGPDFIDPMWLAQASTRPCFNLDPFLSASEALGADFARHSQGVDLSLVEGNKGLYDGLALDGSNSNAALAKWLGLPVVLVLDARGMTRGIAPLILGYQAFDRDIRIAGVILNQLGGSRHEAKLRAVIEHYTDVPVLGAVAHDPALSLVERHLGLMPNREAGDAAALVQRLGQRVAEQVDLGRVLEVARSAPGLSVGAPSMPGSSVAEPLLAPPGARDLSIPAGATDAPVRIGVVQDAAFGFYYPDDLIALRQAGAELVSIDALHDTDLPNGLDGLFVGGGFPEVFMSELQANAGLRTQLRTAIDAGLPTYAECGGLMYLARSLRWKDQAAEMVGALPVDVVMHDRPVGRGYVRLQATADAPWPAAAAQVEVLGHEFHYSSLENVPADVRFAYRVLRGHGIDGVHDGLLWRNVLAGYAHLRTGAGSSWAVGFVDFVRRNKRGVHRAAELFDRTLMVAGQPVKTDSEGYLRNLDDWSEAFARAQAQAEGLTLTPAHWEVIHFLRQHYASHQVQAQVRAMIKHFSAAWGPELGNNHHLHTLFPRGGPQKQGNRLAGLLRTKGEH
;
A
#
# COMPACT_ATOMS: atom_id res chain seq x y z
N MET A 1 28.23 1.80 -1.12
CA MET A 1 26.80 1.87 -1.51
C MET A 1 26.54 3.33 -1.83
N ALA A 2 26.13 3.65 -3.07
CA ALA A 2 25.87 5.04 -3.45
C ALA A 2 24.52 5.48 -2.89
N GLY A 3 24.47 6.63 -2.21
CA GLY A 3 23.22 7.14 -1.67
C GLY A 3 23.34 8.52 -1.07
N PHE A 4 22.22 9.20 -0.92
CA PHE A 4 22.15 10.50 -0.25
C PHE A 4 20.80 10.68 0.43
N LEU A 5 20.77 11.58 1.42
CA LEU A 5 19.53 12.03 2.03
C LEU A 5 19.14 13.40 1.48
N ILE A 6 17.92 13.52 0.95
CA ILE A 6 17.35 14.81 0.57
C ILE A 6 16.51 15.37 1.71
N SER A 7 16.85 16.58 2.17
CA SER A 7 16.12 17.30 3.21
C SER A 7 15.90 18.75 2.81
N ALA A 8 15.32 19.55 3.66
CA ALA A 8 15.09 20.97 3.40
C ALA A 8 15.36 21.82 4.64
N ALA A 9 15.41 23.12 4.45
CA ALA A 9 15.50 24.05 5.58
C ALA A 9 14.22 24.03 6.44
N HIS A 10 13.06 23.90 5.81
CA HIS A 10 11.78 23.86 6.51
C HIS A 10 10.73 23.05 5.71
N LYS A 11 9.55 22.84 6.32
CA LYS A 11 8.39 22.23 5.65
C LYS A 11 8.01 23.03 4.39
N SER A 12 7.45 22.36 3.40
CA SER A 12 6.91 22.94 2.15
C SER A 12 7.96 23.61 1.23
N SER A 13 9.25 23.25 1.38
CA SER A 13 10.32 23.70 0.46
C SER A 13 10.33 22.96 -0.89
N GLY A 14 9.42 21.99 -1.11
CA GLY A 14 9.34 21.21 -2.35
C GLY A 14 10.20 19.95 -2.39
N LYS A 15 10.60 19.40 -1.23
CA LYS A 15 11.38 18.15 -1.15
C LYS A 15 10.76 17.02 -1.95
N THR A 16 9.48 16.72 -1.70
CA THR A 16 8.79 15.57 -2.31
C THR A 16 8.71 15.72 -3.82
N THR A 17 8.38 16.91 -4.32
CA THR A 17 8.39 17.21 -5.77
C THR A 17 9.75 16.95 -6.40
N LEU A 18 10.83 17.42 -5.74
CA LEU A 18 12.20 17.21 -6.22
C LEU A 18 12.64 15.75 -6.07
N SER A 19 12.27 15.07 -5.01
CA SER A 19 12.58 13.64 -4.82
C SER A 19 11.92 12.78 -5.90
N ILE A 20 10.64 13.02 -6.21
CA ILE A 20 9.92 12.37 -7.31
C ILE A 20 10.62 12.66 -8.64
N GLY A 21 10.93 13.92 -8.92
CA GLY A 21 11.62 14.33 -10.14
C GLY A 21 13.01 13.70 -10.29
N LEU A 22 13.81 13.65 -9.22
CA LEU A 22 15.12 12.98 -9.19
C LEU A 22 14.99 11.47 -9.44
N CYS A 23 14.06 10.80 -8.74
CA CYS A 23 13.81 9.38 -8.98
C CYS A 23 13.42 9.12 -10.43
N ALA A 24 12.48 9.89 -10.99
CA ALA A 24 12.03 9.73 -12.36
C ALA A 24 13.13 10.02 -13.39
N ALA A 25 13.88 11.11 -13.22
CA ALA A 25 14.96 11.50 -14.13
C ALA A 25 16.10 10.46 -14.15
N LEU A 26 16.51 9.97 -12.99
CA LEU A 26 17.58 8.97 -12.88
C LEU A 26 17.11 7.61 -13.39
N THR A 27 15.87 7.22 -13.13
CA THR A 27 15.28 5.99 -13.67
C THR A 27 15.17 6.05 -15.20
N ALA A 28 14.80 7.22 -15.76
CA ALA A 28 14.77 7.42 -17.22
C ALA A 28 16.18 7.32 -17.88
N GLN A 29 17.26 7.54 -17.13
CA GLN A 29 18.63 7.26 -17.56
C GLN A 29 19.03 5.79 -17.46
N GLY A 30 18.11 4.90 -17.07
CA GLY A 30 18.38 3.46 -16.93
C GLY A 30 18.97 3.05 -15.58
N LEU A 31 19.07 3.95 -14.60
CA LEU A 31 19.58 3.63 -13.28
C LEU A 31 18.50 2.97 -12.40
N ARG A 32 18.91 1.97 -11.64
CA ARG A 32 18.05 1.34 -10.61
C ARG A 32 18.10 2.20 -9.35
N VAL A 33 17.06 3.00 -9.14
CA VAL A 33 16.94 3.90 -7.99
C VAL A 33 16.08 3.23 -6.91
N GLN A 34 16.60 3.13 -5.69
CA GLN A 34 15.84 2.71 -4.53
C GLN A 34 15.46 3.93 -3.70
N ALA A 35 14.17 4.20 -3.63
CA ALA A 35 13.64 5.28 -2.81
C ALA A 35 13.30 4.80 -1.39
N PHE A 36 13.57 5.67 -0.42
CA PHE A 36 13.17 5.51 0.96
C PHE A 36 12.51 6.79 1.47
N LYS A 37 11.56 6.65 2.38
CA LYS A 37 10.91 7.77 3.07
C LYS A 37 11.18 7.71 4.56
N LYS A 38 11.60 8.82 5.17
CA LYS A 38 11.71 8.90 6.63
C LYS A 38 10.34 9.05 7.28
N GLY A 39 10.09 8.26 8.31
CA GLY A 39 8.88 8.32 9.13
C GLY A 39 7.69 7.52 8.60
N PRO A 40 6.55 7.60 9.28
CA PRO A 40 5.37 6.80 9.00
C PRO A 40 4.48 7.48 7.95
N ASP A 41 4.91 7.50 6.71
CA ASP A 41 4.22 8.13 5.59
C ASP A 41 3.82 7.07 4.57
N PHE A 42 2.63 7.15 4.02
CA PHE A 42 2.15 6.24 2.97
C PHE A 42 2.05 6.94 1.61
N ILE A 43 1.77 8.23 1.59
CA ILE A 43 1.42 8.96 0.37
C ILE A 43 2.67 9.31 -0.44
N ASP A 44 3.67 9.94 0.19
CA ASP A 44 4.94 10.24 -0.48
C ASP A 44 5.62 8.97 -1.02
N PRO A 45 5.66 7.83 -0.25
CA PRO A 45 6.14 6.55 -0.76
C PRO A 45 5.44 6.04 -2.02
N MET A 46 4.14 6.26 -2.20
CA MET A 46 3.43 5.86 -3.41
C MET A 46 3.95 6.61 -4.64
N TRP A 47 4.16 7.92 -4.52
CA TRP A 47 4.72 8.75 -5.58
C TRP A 47 6.17 8.38 -5.90
N LEU A 48 6.98 8.18 -4.85
CA LEU A 48 8.39 7.77 -4.99
C LEU A 48 8.51 6.38 -5.61
N ALA A 49 7.64 5.45 -5.24
CA ALA A 49 7.60 4.12 -5.83
C ALA A 49 7.24 4.16 -7.32
N GLN A 50 6.28 4.99 -7.71
CA GLN A 50 5.92 5.19 -9.12
C GLN A 50 7.08 5.80 -9.91
N ALA A 51 7.76 6.79 -9.35
CA ALA A 51 8.87 7.49 -10.00
C ALA A 51 10.13 6.61 -10.15
N SER A 52 10.41 5.76 -9.17
CA SER A 52 11.56 4.83 -9.18
C SER A 52 11.23 3.47 -9.80
N THR A 53 9.96 3.18 -10.12
CA THR A 53 9.45 1.87 -10.58
C THR A 53 9.76 0.71 -9.61
N ARG A 54 9.97 1.03 -8.34
CA ARG A 54 10.32 0.09 -7.26
C ARG A 54 9.57 0.45 -5.98
N PRO A 55 9.27 -0.52 -5.09
CA PRO A 55 8.69 -0.20 -3.80
C PRO A 55 9.53 0.84 -3.05
N CYS A 56 8.89 1.83 -2.44
CA CYS A 56 9.54 2.79 -1.55
C CYS A 56 9.36 2.32 -0.10
N PHE A 57 10.47 2.17 0.63
CA PHE A 57 10.45 1.68 2.01
C PHE A 57 10.55 2.83 3.01
N ASN A 58 9.88 2.66 4.16
CA ASN A 58 9.95 3.64 5.22
C ASN A 58 11.12 3.36 6.16
N LEU A 59 11.85 4.42 6.54
CA LEU A 59 12.88 4.39 7.56
C LEU A 59 12.40 5.20 8.75
N ASP A 60 11.96 4.53 9.81
CA ASP A 60 11.34 5.19 10.95
C ASP A 60 12.08 4.91 12.26
N PRO A 61 12.84 5.91 12.78
CA PRO A 61 13.59 5.74 14.02
C PRO A 61 12.75 5.56 15.29
N PHE A 62 11.45 5.81 15.23
CA PHE A 62 10.56 5.54 16.36
C PHE A 62 10.03 4.11 16.35
N LEU A 63 9.71 3.61 15.15
CA LEU A 63 9.12 2.28 14.98
C LEU A 63 10.18 1.16 14.92
N SER A 64 11.44 1.50 14.68
CA SER A 64 12.52 0.52 14.52
C SER A 64 13.77 0.98 15.25
N ALA A 65 14.49 0.05 15.87
CA ALA A 65 15.81 0.32 16.45
C ALA A 65 16.84 0.69 15.37
N SER A 66 17.88 1.44 15.75
CA SER A 66 18.89 1.97 14.81
C SER A 66 19.60 0.87 14.00
N GLU A 67 19.91 -0.27 14.66
CA GLU A 67 20.56 -1.41 14.01
C GLU A 67 19.65 -2.05 12.95
N ALA A 68 18.35 -2.17 13.25
CA ALA A 68 17.36 -2.69 12.32
C ALA A 68 17.16 -1.76 11.13
N LEU A 69 17.15 -0.44 11.34
CA LEU A 69 17.08 0.55 10.25
C LEU A 69 18.27 0.45 9.31
N GLY A 70 19.48 0.31 9.85
CA GLY A 70 20.69 0.13 9.07
C GLY A 70 20.65 -1.15 8.24
N ALA A 71 20.20 -2.26 8.85
CA ALA A 71 20.05 -3.55 8.17
C ALA A 71 18.98 -3.49 7.06
N ASP A 72 17.83 -2.86 7.31
CA ASP A 72 16.76 -2.69 6.32
C ASP A 72 17.22 -1.82 5.15
N PHE A 73 17.89 -0.69 5.43
CA PHE A 73 18.46 0.16 4.41
C PHE A 73 19.48 -0.61 3.56
N ALA A 74 20.40 -1.35 4.19
CA ALA A 74 21.40 -2.15 3.50
C ALA A 74 20.77 -3.23 2.62
N ARG A 75 19.78 -3.96 3.15
CA ARG A 75 19.07 -5.03 2.45
C ARG A 75 18.37 -4.51 1.19
N HIS A 76 17.59 -3.44 1.30
CA HIS A 76 16.84 -2.89 0.17
C HIS A 76 17.71 -2.13 -0.82
N SER A 77 18.91 -1.68 -0.40
CA SER A 77 19.90 -1.04 -1.28
C SER A 77 20.79 -2.02 -2.04
N GLN A 78 20.62 -3.33 -1.86
CA GLN A 78 21.38 -4.33 -2.62
C GLN A 78 20.97 -4.35 -4.08
N GLY A 79 21.98 -4.42 -4.96
CA GLY A 79 21.75 -4.56 -6.40
C GLY A 79 21.12 -3.33 -7.06
N VAL A 80 21.14 -2.14 -6.43
CA VAL A 80 20.71 -0.88 -7.03
C VAL A 80 21.91 0.03 -7.32
N ASP A 81 21.71 1.00 -8.20
CA ASP A 81 22.77 1.92 -8.60
C ASP A 81 22.82 3.15 -7.67
N LEU A 82 21.65 3.47 -7.03
CA LEU A 82 21.51 4.61 -6.15
C LEU A 82 20.40 4.39 -5.12
N SER A 83 20.64 4.84 -3.87
CA SER A 83 19.63 4.96 -2.82
C SER A 83 19.33 6.42 -2.51
N LEU A 84 18.06 6.83 -2.61
CA LEU A 84 17.58 8.17 -2.27
C LEU A 84 16.69 8.07 -1.02
N VAL A 85 17.09 8.75 0.06
CA VAL A 85 16.29 8.84 1.29
C VAL A 85 15.62 10.21 1.36
N GLU A 86 14.31 10.27 1.28
CA GLU A 86 13.58 11.52 1.49
C GLU A 86 13.29 11.74 2.97
N GLY A 87 13.79 12.85 3.51
CA GLY A 87 13.47 13.31 4.85
C GLY A 87 12.05 13.88 4.98
N ASN A 88 11.56 13.96 6.21
CA ASN A 88 10.35 14.70 6.54
C ASN A 88 10.69 16.08 7.09
N LYS A 89 9.77 17.05 7.09
CA LYS A 89 9.97 18.41 7.62
C LYS A 89 11.33 19.04 7.22
N GLY A 90 12.00 19.76 8.12
CA GLY A 90 13.35 20.30 7.96
C GLY A 90 14.46 19.35 8.40
N LEU A 91 15.72 19.68 8.07
CA LEU A 91 16.89 18.83 8.33
C LEU A 91 17.05 18.50 9.81
N TYR A 92 16.90 19.49 10.66
CA TYR A 92 17.08 19.38 12.12
C TYR A 92 15.77 19.22 12.89
N ASP A 93 14.62 19.27 12.20
CA ASP A 93 13.33 19.09 12.85
C ASP A 93 13.16 17.64 13.30
N GLY A 94 12.69 17.48 14.54
CA GLY A 94 12.40 16.20 15.15
C GLY A 94 11.30 16.31 16.20
N LEU A 95 10.96 15.20 16.84
CA LEU A 95 10.05 15.16 17.99
C LEU A 95 10.79 15.45 19.29
N ALA A 96 12.04 14.99 19.38
CA ALA A 96 12.88 15.15 20.55
C ALA A 96 13.69 16.43 20.47
N LEU A 97 13.87 17.10 21.60
CA LEU A 97 14.63 18.34 21.70
C LEU A 97 16.13 18.14 21.34
N ASP A 98 16.67 16.97 21.61
CA ASP A 98 18.04 16.58 21.29
C ASP A 98 18.29 16.27 19.80
N GLY A 99 17.22 16.30 18.98
CA GLY A 99 17.29 16.00 17.55
C GLY A 99 17.51 14.52 17.22
N SER A 100 17.45 13.61 18.18
CA SER A 100 17.73 12.18 17.98
C SER A 100 16.87 11.50 16.92
N ASN A 101 15.71 12.04 16.58
CA ASN A 101 14.84 11.53 15.51
C ASN A 101 14.70 12.51 14.32
N SER A 102 15.66 13.42 14.15
CA SER A 102 15.72 14.34 13.01
C SER A 102 16.20 13.66 11.72
N ASN A 103 16.10 14.35 10.58
CA ASN A 103 16.70 13.88 9.33
C ASN A 103 18.22 13.85 9.44
N ALA A 104 18.80 14.80 10.18
CA ALA A 104 20.22 14.85 10.47
C ALA A 104 20.71 13.60 11.20
N ALA A 105 19.99 13.16 12.25
CA ALA A 105 20.32 11.93 12.95
C ALA A 105 20.29 10.72 12.01
N LEU A 106 19.26 10.60 11.17
CA LEU A 106 19.15 9.51 10.20
C LEU A 106 20.31 9.55 9.18
N ALA A 107 20.67 10.73 8.69
CA ALA A 107 21.81 10.89 7.77
C ALA A 107 23.13 10.42 8.40
N LYS A 108 23.36 10.73 9.68
CA LYS A 108 24.54 10.26 10.43
C LYS A 108 24.54 8.74 10.60
N TRP A 109 23.42 8.14 10.99
CA TRP A 109 23.32 6.69 11.17
C TRP A 109 23.58 5.91 9.88
N LEU A 110 23.07 6.44 8.77
CA LEU A 110 23.23 5.79 7.46
C LEU A 110 24.52 6.19 6.74
N GLY A 111 25.30 7.10 7.30
CA GLY A 111 26.51 7.62 6.66
C GLY A 111 26.23 8.34 5.34
N LEU A 112 25.09 9.01 5.22
CA LEU A 112 24.65 9.61 3.97
C LEU A 112 25.00 11.10 3.89
N PRO A 113 25.56 11.59 2.77
CA PRO A 113 25.63 13.01 2.49
C PRO A 113 24.23 13.59 2.34
N VAL A 114 24.07 14.86 2.71
CA VAL A 114 22.79 15.57 2.64
C VAL A 114 22.76 16.47 1.41
N VAL A 115 21.70 16.37 0.61
CA VAL A 115 21.30 17.36 -0.39
C VAL A 115 20.21 18.22 0.24
N LEU A 116 20.48 19.51 0.40
CA LEU A 116 19.58 20.44 1.08
C LEU A 116 18.75 21.23 0.06
N VAL A 117 17.44 21.11 0.13
CA VAL A 117 16.49 21.88 -0.69
C VAL A 117 16.19 23.20 0.01
N LEU A 118 16.36 24.30 -0.71
CA LEU A 118 16.12 25.65 -0.23
C LEU A 118 14.99 26.30 -1.04
N ASP A 119 13.95 26.76 -0.37
CA ASP A 119 12.94 27.62 -0.97
C ASP A 119 13.58 29.00 -1.21
N ALA A 120 13.77 29.35 -2.47
CA ALA A 120 14.49 30.56 -2.88
C ALA A 120 13.60 31.82 -2.95
N ARG A 121 12.28 31.69 -2.73
CA ARG A 121 11.34 32.82 -2.85
C ARG A 121 11.71 33.95 -1.89
N GLY A 122 11.84 35.15 -2.44
CA GLY A 122 12.19 36.36 -1.67
C GLY A 122 13.61 36.40 -1.09
N MET A 123 14.45 35.39 -1.39
CA MET A 123 15.82 35.32 -0.89
C MET A 123 16.80 35.97 -1.84
N THR A 124 17.82 36.55 -1.29
CA THR A 124 19.02 37.07 -2.01
C THR A 124 20.28 36.72 -1.22
N ARG A 125 21.02 37.70 -0.68
CA ARG A 125 22.25 37.45 0.09
C ARG A 125 21.99 36.63 1.37
N GLY A 126 20.78 36.69 1.95
CA GLY A 126 20.40 35.93 3.13
C GLY A 126 20.44 34.39 3.00
N ILE A 127 20.60 33.89 1.77
CA ILE A 127 20.77 32.44 1.55
C ILE A 127 22.12 31.93 2.09
N ALA A 128 23.18 32.74 2.04
CA ALA A 128 24.48 32.32 2.54
C ALA A 128 24.49 32.09 4.07
N PRO A 129 24.07 33.05 4.93
CA PRO A 129 24.01 32.79 6.37
C PRO A 129 23.05 31.63 6.73
N LEU A 130 22.01 31.35 5.94
CA LEU A 130 21.18 30.18 6.13
C LEU A 130 21.98 28.90 5.96
N ILE A 131 22.70 28.74 4.85
CA ILE A 131 23.55 27.56 4.58
C ILE A 131 24.63 27.41 5.64
N LEU A 132 25.37 28.51 5.93
CA LEU A 132 26.42 28.51 6.94
C LEU A 132 25.90 28.14 8.33
N GLY A 133 24.71 28.62 8.70
CA GLY A 133 24.04 28.25 9.94
C GLY A 133 23.74 26.76 10.02
N TYR A 134 23.26 26.15 8.93
CA TYR A 134 23.02 24.72 8.85
C TYR A 134 24.30 23.88 8.97
N GLN A 135 25.41 24.33 8.36
CA GLN A 135 26.71 23.68 8.48
C GLN A 135 27.29 23.81 9.90
N ALA A 136 27.11 24.98 10.53
CA ALA A 136 27.65 25.27 11.86
C ALA A 136 26.88 24.62 13.00
N PHE A 137 25.57 24.38 12.82
CA PHE A 137 24.68 23.85 13.86
C PHE A 137 25.05 22.41 14.24
N ASP A 138 25.38 21.58 13.25
CA ASP A 138 25.88 20.21 13.49
C ASP A 138 27.00 19.93 12.48
N ARG A 139 28.24 19.94 12.95
CA ARG A 139 29.45 19.76 12.12
C ARG A 139 29.66 18.34 11.62
N ASP A 140 28.96 17.37 12.21
CA ASP A 140 29.02 15.97 11.76
C ASP A 140 28.12 15.72 10.54
N ILE A 141 27.28 16.69 10.19
CA ILE A 141 26.42 16.62 9.01
C ILE A 141 27.14 17.21 7.80
N ARG A 142 27.31 16.36 6.78
CA ARG A 142 27.89 16.80 5.51
C ARG A 142 26.77 17.26 4.56
N ILE A 143 26.57 18.58 4.44
CA ILE A 143 25.75 19.18 3.40
C ILE A 143 26.58 19.17 2.12
N ALA A 144 26.37 18.17 1.27
CA ALA A 144 27.18 17.92 0.08
C ALA A 144 26.73 18.72 -1.15
N GLY A 145 25.60 19.40 -1.05
CA GLY A 145 25.10 20.29 -2.08
C GLY A 145 23.72 20.84 -1.76
N VAL A 146 23.34 21.89 -2.47
CA VAL A 146 22.03 22.51 -2.36
C VAL A 146 21.29 22.48 -3.70
N ILE A 147 19.96 22.34 -3.64
CA ILE A 147 19.06 22.57 -4.78
C ILE A 147 18.19 23.78 -4.42
N LEU A 148 18.29 24.82 -5.24
CA LEU A 148 17.44 26.00 -5.14
C LEU A 148 16.09 25.69 -5.78
N ASN A 149 15.01 25.89 -5.06
CA ASN A 149 13.67 25.64 -5.56
C ASN A 149 12.82 26.92 -5.56
N GLN A 150 11.75 26.93 -6.33
CA GLN A 150 10.80 28.06 -6.42
C GLN A 150 11.44 29.37 -6.94
N LEU A 151 12.35 29.27 -7.90
CA LEU A 151 13.02 30.42 -8.47
C LEU A 151 12.09 31.28 -9.33
N GLY A 152 12.25 32.58 -9.23
CA GLY A 152 11.50 33.57 -10.03
C GLY A 152 12.08 33.88 -11.42
N GLY A 153 13.19 33.24 -11.80
CA GLY A 153 13.84 33.43 -13.11
C GLY A 153 15.37 33.49 -13.09
N SER A 154 16.00 33.54 -14.27
CA SER A 154 17.45 33.38 -14.47
C SER A 154 18.30 34.45 -13.77
N ARG A 155 17.85 35.70 -13.72
CA ARG A 155 18.55 36.77 -12.99
C ARG A 155 18.60 36.49 -11.49
N HIS A 156 17.53 35.98 -10.92
CA HIS A 156 17.46 35.59 -9.52
C HIS A 156 18.38 34.38 -9.24
N GLU A 157 18.37 33.39 -10.11
CA GLU A 157 19.28 32.24 -10.05
C GLU A 157 20.74 32.66 -10.07
N ALA A 158 21.17 33.46 -11.07
CA ALA A 158 22.54 33.89 -11.21
C ALA A 158 23.03 34.63 -9.95
N LYS A 159 22.18 35.48 -9.35
CA LYS A 159 22.50 36.19 -8.11
C LYS A 159 22.70 35.25 -6.93
N LEU A 160 21.80 34.25 -6.77
CA LEU A 160 21.87 33.28 -5.66
C LEU A 160 23.10 32.37 -5.80
N ARG A 161 23.41 31.90 -7.02
CA ARG A 161 24.62 31.12 -7.29
C ARG A 161 25.87 31.89 -6.92
N ALA A 162 26.01 33.14 -7.39
CA ALA A 162 27.15 33.98 -7.08
C ALA A 162 27.31 34.24 -5.56
N VAL A 163 26.21 34.40 -4.82
CA VAL A 163 26.25 34.56 -3.36
C VAL A 163 26.70 33.27 -2.67
N ILE A 164 26.16 32.10 -3.07
CA ILE A 164 26.51 30.81 -2.46
C ILE A 164 27.97 30.48 -2.73
N GLU A 165 28.44 30.62 -3.96
CA GLU A 165 29.83 30.37 -4.37
C GLU A 165 30.82 31.30 -3.67
N HIS A 166 30.43 32.58 -3.39
CA HIS A 166 31.30 33.53 -2.72
C HIS A 166 31.42 33.29 -1.20
N TYR A 167 30.37 32.89 -0.54
CA TYR A 167 30.31 32.83 0.93
C TYR A 167 30.36 31.42 1.50
N THR A 168 30.16 30.36 0.70
CA THR A 168 30.12 28.98 1.15
C THR A 168 30.95 28.07 0.25
N ASP A 169 31.27 26.89 0.75
CA ASP A 169 31.91 25.79 0.01
C ASP A 169 30.91 24.77 -0.54
N VAL A 170 29.60 25.03 -0.37
CA VAL A 170 28.55 24.11 -0.76
C VAL A 170 28.17 24.30 -2.24
N PRO A 171 28.29 23.27 -3.08
CA PRO A 171 27.95 23.39 -4.49
C PRO A 171 26.44 23.50 -4.71
N VAL A 172 26.03 24.33 -5.68
CA VAL A 172 24.64 24.37 -6.17
C VAL A 172 24.48 23.28 -7.22
N LEU A 173 23.74 22.22 -6.86
CA LEU A 173 23.46 21.06 -7.72
C LEU A 173 22.35 21.32 -8.73
N GLY A 174 21.48 22.29 -8.44
CA GLY A 174 20.37 22.61 -9.32
C GLY A 174 19.63 23.87 -8.89
N ALA A 175 18.82 24.38 -9.80
CA ALA A 175 18.06 25.61 -9.63
C ALA A 175 16.73 25.49 -10.37
N VAL A 176 15.67 25.12 -9.63
CA VAL A 176 14.37 24.75 -10.19
C VAL A 176 13.42 25.95 -10.14
N ALA A 177 12.95 26.35 -11.30
CA ALA A 177 12.01 27.45 -11.45
C ALA A 177 10.62 27.07 -10.89
N HIS A 178 9.93 28.07 -10.36
CA HIS A 178 8.54 27.92 -9.94
C HIS A 178 7.66 27.59 -11.14
N ASP A 179 6.90 26.50 -11.05
CA ASP A 179 5.97 26.07 -12.08
C ASP A 179 4.69 25.53 -11.44
N PRO A 180 3.59 26.30 -11.44
CA PRO A 180 2.32 25.87 -10.87
C PRO A 180 1.76 24.59 -11.50
N ALA A 181 2.09 24.32 -12.76
CA ALA A 181 1.61 23.12 -13.47
C ALA A 181 2.24 21.81 -12.95
N LEU A 182 3.32 21.91 -12.17
CA LEU A 182 4.01 20.79 -11.53
C LEU A 182 3.71 20.68 -10.04
N SER A 183 2.75 21.46 -9.53
CA SER A 183 2.33 21.38 -8.14
C SER A 183 1.56 20.08 -7.91
N LEU A 184 2.00 19.32 -6.91
CA LEU A 184 1.24 18.19 -6.40
C LEU A 184 0.05 18.72 -5.61
N VAL A 185 -1.13 18.14 -5.85
CA VAL A 185 -2.35 18.55 -5.12
C VAL A 185 -2.22 18.11 -3.67
N GLU A 186 -2.40 19.05 -2.76
CA GLU A 186 -2.44 18.76 -1.31
C GLU A 186 -3.89 18.68 -0.84
N ARG A 187 -4.18 17.75 0.06
CA ARG A 187 -5.40 17.63 0.83
C ARG A 187 -5.12 17.85 2.31
N HIS A 188 -6.14 17.71 3.13
CA HIS A 188 -6.04 17.88 4.58
C HIS A 188 -5.04 16.96 5.29
N LEU A 189 -4.71 15.79 4.68
CA LEU A 189 -3.76 14.81 5.21
C LEU A 189 -2.39 14.80 4.50
N GLY A 190 -2.13 15.70 3.55
CA GLY A 190 -0.91 15.74 2.75
C GLY A 190 -1.20 15.74 1.27
N LEU A 191 -0.30 15.16 0.47
CA LEU A 191 -0.50 15.03 -0.97
C LEU A 191 -1.69 14.10 -1.28
N MET A 192 -2.34 14.33 -2.41
CA MET A 192 -3.30 13.38 -2.95
C MET A 192 -2.57 12.08 -3.34
N PRO A 193 -3.06 10.89 -2.95
CA PRO A 193 -2.48 9.62 -3.37
C PRO A 193 -2.39 9.52 -4.89
N ASN A 194 -1.32 8.91 -5.40
CA ASN A 194 -1.11 8.79 -6.85
C ASN A 194 -2.19 7.95 -7.55
N ARG A 195 -2.79 7.01 -6.86
CA ARG A 195 -3.88 6.16 -7.38
C ARG A 195 -5.18 6.94 -7.63
N GLU A 196 -5.37 8.06 -6.96
CA GLU A 196 -6.50 8.97 -7.16
C GLU A 196 -6.21 10.02 -8.25
N ALA A 197 -4.94 10.26 -8.57
CA ALA A 197 -4.53 11.23 -9.57
C ALA A 197 -4.61 10.59 -10.97
N GLY A 198 -5.66 10.87 -11.72
CA GLY A 198 -5.88 10.31 -13.06
C GLY A 198 -4.73 10.47 -14.05
N ASP A 199 -3.77 11.36 -13.76
CA ASP A 199 -2.62 11.72 -14.62
C ASP A 199 -1.27 11.57 -13.88
N ALA A 200 -1.22 10.71 -12.84
CA ALA A 200 -0.03 10.57 -11.99
C ALA A 200 1.23 10.20 -12.78
N ALA A 201 1.13 9.31 -13.75
CA ALA A 201 2.27 8.89 -14.57
C ALA A 201 2.80 10.05 -15.42
N ALA A 202 1.93 10.82 -16.06
CA ALA A 202 2.32 11.99 -16.85
C ALA A 202 2.92 13.09 -15.96
N LEU A 203 2.39 13.29 -14.75
CA LEU A 203 2.95 14.26 -13.81
C LEU A 203 4.35 13.83 -13.36
N VAL A 204 4.56 12.57 -13.01
CA VAL A 204 5.88 12.03 -12.64
C VAL A 204 6.87 12.20 -13.79
N GLN A 205 6.46 11.92 -15.04
CA GLN A 205 7.31 12.12 -16.21
C GLN A 205 7.68 13.59 -16.40
N ARG A 206 6.72 14.53 -16.30
CA ARG A 206 6.99 15.99 -16.39
C ARG A 206 7.93 16.47 -15.30
N LEU A 207 7.75 16.00 -14.05
CA LEU A 207 8.66 16.30 -12.95
C LEU A 207 10.06 15.78 -13.22
N GLY A 208 10.19 14.55 -13.72
CA GLY A 208 11.47 13.95 -14.11
C GLY A 208 12.18 14.78 -15.19
N GLN A 209 11.46 15.17 -16.24
CA GLN A 209 12.00 16.00 -17.31
C GLN A 209 12.45 17.36 -16.81
N ARG A 210 11.63 18.04 -16.00
CA ARG A 210 12.00 19.34 -15.42
C ARG A 210 13.25 19.26 -14.55
N VAL A 211 13.35 18.22 -13.73
CA VAL A 211 14.54 18.02 -12.89
C VAL A 211 15.77 17.71 -13.75
N ALA A 212 15.63 16.88 -14.79
CA ALA A 212 16.74 16.59 -15.70
C ALA A 212 17.27 17.86 -16.44
N GLU A 213 16.41 18.83 -16.72
CA GLU A 213 16.77 20.11 -17.36
C GLU A 213 17.45 21.10 -16.40
N GLN A 214 17.12 21.06 -15.09
CA GLN A 214 17.46 22.13 -14.14
C GLN A 214 18.35 21.68 -12.97
N VAL A 215 18.64 20.38 -12.88
CA VAL A 215 19.53 19.80 -11.86
C VAL A 215 20.65 19.03 -12.55
N ASP A 216 21.88 19.25 -12.13
CA ASP A 216 23.04 18.51 -12.58
C ASP A 216 23.03 17.10 -11.99
N LEU A 217 22.42 16.16 -12.71
CA LEU A 217 22.30 14.76 -12.28
C LEU A 217 23.66 14.07 -12.14
N GLY A 218 24.68 14.49 -12.92
CA GLY A 218 26.04 13.99 -12.81
C GLY A 218 26.64 14.30 -11.44
N ARG A 219 26.52 15.56 -11.00
CA ARG A 219 26.96 15.99 -9.66
C ARG A 219 26.14 15.33 -8.53
N VAL A 220 24.84 15.15 -8.72
CA VAL A 220 24.01 14.40 -7.74
C VAL A 220 24.54 12.98 -7.58
N LEU A 221 24.91 12.31 -8.68
CA LEU A 221 25.51 10.97 -8.63
C LEU A 221 26.90 10.97 -7.98
N GLU A 222 27.72 12.01 -8.20
CA GLU A 222 29.00 12.18 -7.49
C GLU A 222 28.79 12.31 -5.98
N VAL A 223 27.82 13.12 -5.56
CA VAL A 223 27.43 13.24 -4.15
C VAL A 223 27.03 11.89 -3.59
N ALA A 224 26.17 11.14 -4.29
CA ALA A 224 25.73 9.82 -3.85
C ALA A 224 26.88 8.81 -3.71
N ARG A 225 27.82 8.79 -4.68
CA ARG A 225 29.01 7.93 -4.66
C ARG A 225 29.99 8.29 -3.56
N SER A 226 29.96 9.51 -3.06
CA SER A 226 30.79 9.97 -1.96
C SER A 226 30.32 9.52 -0.58
N ALA A 227 29.21 8.80 -0.48
CA ALA A 227 28.78 8.18 0.78
C ALA A 227 29.83 7.16 1.27
N PRO A 228 30.30 7.25 2.53
CA PRO A 228 31.35 6.36 3.04
C PRO A 228 30.92 4.90 3.16
N GLY A 229 29.65 4.59 2.94
CA GLY A 229 29.07 3.27 3.19
C GLY A 229 28.70 3.06 4.66
N LEU A 230 27.83 2.09 4.89
CA LEU A 230 27.46 1.73 6.26
C LEU A 230 28.67 1.07 6.94
N SER A 231 29.18 1.70 7.98
CA SER A 231 30.07 1.02 8.93
C SER A 231 29.23 0.04 9.74
N VAL A 232 29.48 -1.24 9.61
CA VAL A 232 28.96 -2.23 10.55
C VAL A 232 29.59 -1.93 11.90
N GLY A 233 28.86 -1.22 12.78
CA GLY A 233 29.37 -0.72 14.06
C GLY A 233 29.15 0.76 14.29
N ALA A 234 28.10 1.37 13.72
CA ALA A 234 27.71 2.73 14.07
C ALA A 234 27.44 2.86 15.58
N PRO A 235 27.94 3.92 16.25
CA PRO A 235 27.82 4.04 17.69
C PRO A 235 26.36 4.06 18.12
N SER A 236 26.03 3.25 19.13
CA SER A 236 24.77 3.35 19.86
C SER A 236 24.62 4.78 20.37
N MET A 237 23.47 5.40 20.14
CA MET A 237 23.18 6.78 20.53
C MET A 237 23.35 6.97 22.05
N PRO A 238 24.16 7.96 22.50
CA PRO A 238 24.10 8.41 23.88
C PRO A 238 22.79 9.16 24.08
N GLY A 239 21.93 8.70 25.00
CA GLY A 239 20.79 9.47 25.49
C GLY A 239 19.39 9.03 25.08
N SER A 240 19.18 7.90 24.43
CA SER A 240 17.85 7.31 24.41
C SER A 240 17.55 6.70 25.79
N SER A 241 16.94 7.48 26.68
CA SER A 241 16.19 6.96 27.83
C SER A 241 14.86 6.35 27.38
N VAL A 242 14.86 5.65 26.27
CA VAL A 242 13.92 4.58 25.99
C VAL A 242 14.46 3.42 26.80
N ALA A 243 13.65 2.92 27.73
CA ALA A 243 13.97 1.80 28.61
C ALA A 243 14.98 0.85 28.00
N GLU A 244 15.93 0.39 28.84
CA GLU A 244 16.94 -0.61 28.47
C GLU A 244 16.42 -1.55 27.39
N PRO A 245 17.23 -1.89 26.36
CA PRO A 245 16.80 -2.88 25.40
C PRO A 245 16.31 -4.05 26.24
N LEU A 246 14.99 -4.24 26.28
CA LEU A 246 14.39 -5.44 26.85
C LEU A 246 15.19 -6.56 26.22
N LEU A 247 16.03 -7.20 27.03
CA LEU A 247 16.70 -8.45 26.69
C LEU A 247 15.73 -9.23 25.83
N ALA A 248 16.14 -9.58 24.61
CA ALA A 248 15.36 -10.44 23.76
C ALA A 248 14.75 -11.51 24.66
N PRO A 249 13.42 -11.69 24.68
CA PRO A 249 12.81 -12.64 25.60
C PRO A 249 13.56 -13.96 25.42
N PRO A 250 13.91 -14.67 26.51
CA PRO A 250 14.60 -15.94 26.40
C PRO A 250 13.70 -16.87 25.58
N GLY A 251 14.05 -17.11 24.32
CA GLY A 251 13.22 -17.79 23.33
C GLY A 251 12.93 -17.00 22.05
N ALA A 252 13.66 -15.91 21.76
CA ALA A 252 13.71 -15.36 20.41
C ALA A 252 14.17 -16.49 19.47
N ARG A 253 13.19 -17.26 18.99
CA ARG A 253 13.42 -18.27 17.97
C ARG A 253 13.98 -17.51 16.78
N ASP A 254 15.16 -17.93 16.38
CA ASP A 254 15.74 -17.64 15.09
C ASP A 254 14.59 -17.66 14.05
N LEU A 255 14.30 -16.50 13.41
CA LEU A 255 13.23 -16.36 12.42
C LEU A 255 13.61 -17.05 11.09
N SER A 256 14.59 -17.93 11.09
CA SER A 256 14.75 -18.95 10.08
C SER A 256 13.48 -19.82 10.13
N ILE A 257 12.70 -19.75 9.06
CA ILE A 257 11.58 -20.66 8.78
C ILE A 257 12.08 -22.08 9.10
N PRO A 258 11.42 -22.84 10.00
CA PRO A 258 11.74 -24.24 10.15
C PRO A 258 11.60 -24.86 8.75
N ALA A 259 12.71 -25.29 8.17
CA ALA A 259 12.71 -26.09 6.97
C ALA A 259 11.99 -27.40 7.30
N GLY A 260 10.66 -27.43 7.08
CA GLY A 260 9.83 -28.57 7.42
C GLY A 260 8.32 -28.33 7.48
N ALA A 261 7.84 -27.08 7.39
CA ALA A 261 6.39 -26.84 7.32
C ALA A 261 5.89 -27.04 5.88
N THR A 262 5.42 -28.23 5.59
CA THR A 262 4.72 -28.63 4.35
C THR A 262 3.26 -28.15 4.31
N ASP A 263 2.91 -27.12 5.05
CA ASP A 263 1.57 -26.54 5.03
C ASP A 263 1.38 -25.71 3.76
N ALA A 264 0.31 -26.00 3.02
CA ALA A 264 -0.09 -25.23 1.86
C ALA A 264 -0.18 -23.72 2.22
N PRO A 265 0.21 -22.80 1.32
CA PRO A 265 0.15 -21.38 1.59
C PRO A 265 -1.28 -20.97 1.96
N VAL A 266 -1.42 -20.01 2.88
CA VAL A 266 -2.71 -19.39 3.18
C VAL A 266 -2.97 -18.26 2.20
N ARG A 267 -4.20 -18.14 1.71
CA ARG A 267 -4.61 -17.08 0.77
C ARG A 267 -5.23 -15.94 1.54
N ILE A 268 -4.59 -14.79 1.51
CA ILE A 268 -5.04 -13.58 2.19
C ILE A 268 -5.45 -12.53 1.16
N GLY A 269 -6.73 -12.15 1.18
CA GLY A 269 -7.24 -11.01 0.42
C GLY A 269 -6.66 -9.73 0.98
N VAL A 270 -6.15 -8.86 0.11
CA VAL A 270 -5.67 -7.52 0.47
C VAL A 270 -6.47 -6.50 -0.31
N VAL A 271 -7.25 -5.67 0.39
CA VAL A 271 -8.04 -4.62 -0.26
C VAL A 271 -7.11 -3.49 -0.68
N GLN A 272 -6.93 -3.29 -1.99
CA GLN A 272 -5.95 -2.35 -2.51
C GLN A 272 -6.43 -1.65 -3.78
N ASP A 273 -6.92 -0.42 -3.64
CA ASP A 273 -7.48 0.43 -4.69
C ASP A 273 -7.23 1.92 -4.40
N ALA A 274 -8.03 2.81 -4.98
CA ALA A 274 -7.92 4.24 -4.74
C ALA A 274 -8.40 4.65 -3.33
N ALA A 275 -9.33 3.91 -2.73
CA ALA A 275 -9.81 4.16 -1.36
C ALA A 275 -8.88 3.56 -0.30
N PHE A 276 -8.16 2.46 -0.62
CA PHE A 276 -7.32 1.70 0.31
C PHE A 276 -5.92 1.48 -0.26
N GLY A 277 -5.00 2.33 0.10
CA GLY A 277 -3.63 2.29 -0.42
C GLY A 277 -2.53 2.29 0.64
N PHE A 278 -2.88 2.39 1.93
CA PHE A 278 -1.89 2.58 3.00
C PHE A 278 -1.38 1.25 3.51
N TYR A 279 -0.31 0.78 2.88
CA TYR A 279 0.40 -0.45 3.20
C TYR A 279 1.90 -0.19 3.24
N TYR A 280 2.57 -0.67 4.26
CA TYR A 280 4.02 -0.76 4.23
C TYR A 280 4.46 -1.91 3.33
N PRO A 281 5.34 -1.70 2.34
CA PRO A 281 5.84 -2.79 1.51
C PRO A 281 6.50 -3.91 2.32
N ASP A 282 7.18 -3.56 3.43
CA ASP A 282 7.80 -4.53 4.34
C ASP A 282 6.76 -5.49 4.95
N ASP A 283 5.56 -5.00 5.30
CA ASP A 283 4.48 -5.83 5.84
C ASP A 283 3.96 -6.83 4.79
N LEU A 284 3.76 -6.37 3.55
CA LEU A 284 3.35 -7.26 2.46
C LEU A 284 4.42 -8.32 2.15
N ILE A 285 5.71 -7.95 2.25
CA ILE A 285 6.82 -8.88 2.11
C ILE A 285 6.81 -9.88 3.27
N ALA A 286 6.65 -9.42 4.50
CA ALA A 286 6.63 -10.26 5.70
C ALA A 286 5.45 -11.27 5.69
N LEU A 287 4.27 -10.85 5.23
CA LEU A 287 3.12 -11.76 5.03
C LEU A 287 3.47 -12.88 4.03
N ARG A 288 4.11 -12.55 2.89
CA ARG A 288 4.55 -13.55 1.91
C ARG A 288 5.63 -14.47 2.49
N GLN A 289 6.59 -13.92 3.20
CA GLN A 289 7.66 -14.71 3.87
C GLN A 289 7.09 -15.63 4.95
N ALA A 290 6.02 -15.22 5.63
CA ALA A 290 5.30 -16.07 6.57
C ALA A 290 4.46 -17.17 5.89
N GLY A 291 4.45 -17.23 4.55
CA GLY A 291 3.75 -18.26 3.75
C GLY A 291 2.33 -17.85 3.33
N ALA A 292 2.06 -16.56 3.15
CA ALA A 292 0.81 -16.08 2.58
C ALA A 292 0.93 -15.86 1.06
N GLU A 293 -0.07 -16.34 0.30
CA GLU A 293 -0.39 -15.84 -1.03
C GLU A 293 -1.30 -14.62 -0.89
N LEU A 294 -0.86 -13.44 -1.37
CA LEU A 294 -1.66 -12.23 -1.30
C LEU A 294 -2.50 -12.08 -2.57
N VAL A 295 -3.81 -11.95 -2.39
CA VAL A 295 -4.80 -11.77 -3.46
C VAL A 295 -5.34 -10.36 -3.39
N SER A 296 -5.12 -9.54 -4.42
CA SER A 296 -5.64 -8.15 -4.47
C SER A 296 -7.15 -8.15 -4.64
N ILE A 297 -7.81 -7.23 -3.94
CA ILE A 297 -9.25 -6.95 -4.02
C ILE A 297 -9.40 -5.45 -4.26
N ASP A 298 -10.15 -5.07 -5.29
CA ASP A 298 -10.53 -3.69 -5.57
C ASP A 298 -11.95 -3.45 -5.02
N ALA A 299 -12.07 -2.77 -3.87
CA ALA A 299 -13.36 -2.55 -3.23
C ALA A 299 -14.28 -1.61 -4.02
N LEU A 300 -13.72 -0.83 -4.94
CA LEU A 300 -14.48 0.09 -5.78
C LEU A 300 -15.07 -0.60 -7.02
N HIS A 301 -14.37 -1.59 -7.59
CA HIS A 301 -14.72 -2.14 -8.90
C HIS A 301 -14.98 -3.66 -8.91
N ASP A 302 -14.36 -4.45 -8.02
CA ASP A 302 -14.63 -5.88 -7.94
C ASP A 302 -16.06 -6.11 -7.42
N THR A 303 -16.85 -6.90 -8.14
CA THR A 303 -18.23 -7.25 -7.76
C THR A 303 -18.30 -8.43 -6.82
N ASP A 304 -17.24 -9.22 -6.77
CA ASP A 304 -17.19 -10.48 -6.04
C ASP A 304 -15.90 -10.66 -5.24
N LEU A 305 -16.05 -11.27 -4.08
CA LEU A 305 -14.92 -11.66 -3.26
C LEU A 305 -14.18 -12.84 -3.91
N PRO A 306 -12.84 -12.79 -4.07
CA PRO A 306 -12.07 -13.90 -4.60
C PRO A 306 -12.30 -15.20 -3.82
N ASN A 307 -12.48 -16.30 -4.55
CA ASN A 307 -12.74 -17.60 -3.93
C ASN A 307 -11.54 -18.14 -3.15
N GLY A 308 -11.82 -18.91 -2.10
CA GLY A 308 -10.81 -19.65 -1.34
C GLY A 308 -9.86 -18.75 -0.54
N LEU A 309 -10.31 -17.58 -0.09
CA LEU A 309 -9.58 -16.79 0.88
C LEU A 309 -9.59 -17.46 2.24
N ASP A 310 -8.44 -17.51 2.88
CA ASP A 310 -8.25 -17.99 4.24
C ASP A 310 -8.25 -16.84 5.26
N GLY A 311 -7.97 -15.61 4.80
CA GLY A 311 -7.95 -14.40 5.61
C GLY A 311 -8.14 -13.13 4.79
N LEU A 312 -8.31 -11.99 5.46
CA LEU A 312 -8.51 -10.67 4.85
C LEU A 312 -7.66 -9.62 5.58
N PHE A 313 -6.96 -8.79 4.82
CA PHE A 313 -6.29 -7.58 5.32
C PHE A 313 -6.84 -6.34 4.61
N VAL A 314 -7.40 -5.41 5.39
CA VAL A 314 -7.92 -4.13 4.91
C VAL A 314 -7.08 -3.03 5.53
N GLY A 315 -6.17 -2.47 4.75
CA GLY A 315 -5.29 -1.40 5.20
C GLY A 315 -5.99 -0.05 5.32
N GLY A 316 -5.22 0.97 5.62
CA GLY A 316 -5.71 2.34 5.68
C GLY A 316 -5.94 2.97 4.31
N GLY A 317 -6.53 4.15 4.35
CA GLY A 317 -6.86 4.94 3.17
C GLY A 317 -7.88 6.02 3.48
N PHE A 318 -8.60 6.45 2.44
CA PHE A 318 -9.62 7.51 2.53
C PHE A 318 -11.01 7.03 2.09
N PRO A 319 -11.63 6.06 2.78
CA PRO A 319 -12.96 5.57 2.41
C PRO A 319 -14.03 6.66 2.43
N GLU A 320 -13.85 7.73 3.23
CA GLU A 320 -14.75 8.88 3.26
C GLU A 320 -14.82 9.65 1.94
N VAL A 321 -13.76 9.60 1.13
CA VAL A 321 -13.72 10.24 -0.20
C VAL A 321 -14.52 9.43 -1.22
N PHE A 322 -14.62 8.13 -1.03
CA PHE A 322 -15.25 7.17 -1.94
C PHE A 322 -16.54 6.55 -1.37
N MET A 323 -17.20 7.26 -0.44
CA MET A 323 -18.38 6.74 0.26
C MET A 323 -19.47 6.24 -0.68
N SER A 324 -19.75 7.00 -1.75
CA SER A 324 -20.81 6.69 -2.71
C SER A 324 -20.51 5.43 -3.51
N GLU A 325 -19.27 5.29 -3.99
CA GLU A 325 -18.80 4.16 -4.77
C GLU A 325 -18.73 2.89 -3.92
N LEU A 326 -18.19 3.00 -2.70
CA LEU A 326 -18.15 1.89 -1.74
C LEU A 326 -19.57 1.43 -1.36
N GLN A 327 -20.50 2.38 -1.12
CA GLN A 327 -21.89 2.04 -0.83
C GLN A 327 -22.57 1.37 -2.03
N ALA A 328 -22.32 1.85 -3.25
CA ALA A 328 -22.92 1.31 -4.47
C ALA A 328 -22.47 -0.14 -4.74
N ASN A 329 -21.27 -0.54 -4.29
CA ASN A 329 -20.77 -1.89 -4.41
C ASN A 329 -21.37 -2.86 -3.36
N ALA A 330 -22.71 -2.96 -3.34
CA ALA A 330 -23.45 -3.75 -2.37
C ALA A 330 -23.15 -5.26 -2.47
N GLY A 331 -22.80 -5.76 -3.67
CA GLY A 331 -22.44 -7.17 -3.91
C GLY A 331 -21.22 -7.57 -3.10
N LEU A 332 -20.11 -6.87 -3.26
CA LEU A 332 -18.86 -7.13 -2.54
C LEU A 332 -19.02 -6.90 -1.03
N ARG A 333 -19.69 -5.80 -0.63
CA ARG A 333 -19.95 -5.53 0.80
C ARG A 333 -20.71 -6.68 1.47
N THR A 334 -21.74 -7.21 0.82
CA THR A 334 -22.52 -8.33 1.35
C THR A 334 -21.66 -9.60 1.47
N GLN A 335 -20.82 -9.88 0.50
CA GLN A 335 -19.95 -11.06 0.52
C GLN A 335 -18.87 -10.92 1.60
N LEU A 336 -18.23 -9.75 1.74
CA LEU A 336 -17.29 -9.46 2.81
C LEU A 336 -17.93 -9.66 4.19
N ARG A 337 -19.11 -9.07 4.39
CA ARG A 337 -19.86 -9.24 5.64
C ARG A 337 -20.14 -10.71 5.93
N THR A 338 -20.67 -11.45 4.97
CA THR A 338 -21.00 -12.86 5.13
C THR A 338 -19.77 -13.70 5.45
N ALA A 339 -18.65 -13.47 4.76
CA ALA A 339 -17.40 -14.17 5.03
C ALA A 339 -16.86 -13.89 6.44
N ILE A 340 -16.87 -12.62 6.87
CA ILE A 340 -16.45 -12.22 8.21
C ILE A 340 -17.41 -12.80 9.27
N ASP A 341 -18.71 -12.76 9.03
CA ASP A 341 -19.73 -13.34 9.92
C ASP A 341 -19.57 -14.85 10.06
N ALA A 342 -19.09 -15.52 9.01
CA ALA A 342 -18.76 -16.95 9.02
C ALA A 342 -17.41 -17.27 9.66
N GLY A 343 -16.66 -16.24 10.09
CA GLY A 343 -15.41 -16.39 10.84
C GLY A 343 -14.13 -16.20 10.04
N LEU A 344 -14.17 -15.55 8.88
CA LEU A 344 -12.97 -15.20 8.11
C LEU A 344 -12.03 -14.36 8.98
N PRO A 345 -10.80 -14.84 9.29
CA PRO A 345 -9.78 -14.06 9.99
C PRO A 345 -9.51 -12.75 9.26
N THR A 346 -9.72 -11.64 9.95
CA THR A 346 -9.61 -10.32 9.33
C THR A 346 -8.79 -9.37 10.18
N TYR A 347 -7.84 -8.68 9.54
CA TYR A 347 -7.13 -7.56 10.12
C TYR A 347 -7.48 -6.28 9.38
N ALA A 348 -7.78 -5.20 10.11
CA ALA A 348 -8.14 -3.91 9.52
C ALA A 348 -7.48 -2.75 10.25
N GLU A 349 -6.95 -1.78 9.49
CA GLU A 349 -6.30 -0.58 10.01
C GLU A 349 -7.00 0.68 9.52
N CYS A 350 -7.26 1.64 10.41
CA CYS A 350 -7.71 2.99 10.13
C CYS A 350 -8.90 3.03 9.13
N GLY A 351 -8.65 3.37 7.86
CA GLY A 351 -9.68 3.34 6.80
C GLY A 351 -10.35 1.98 6.65
N GLY A 352 -9.59 0.89 6.85
CA GLY A 352 -10.13 -0.47 6.82
C GLY A 352 -11.13 -0.74 7.94
N LEU A 353 -10.86 -0.27 9.17
CA LEU A 353 -11.83 -0.31 10.27
C LEU A 353 -13.10 0.47 9.89
N MET A 354 -12.94 1.66 9.29
CA MET A 354 -14.06 2.49 8.86
C MET A 354 -14.94 1.78 7.82
N TYR A 355 -14.32 1.09 6.86
CA TYR A 355 -15.04 0.33 5.83
C TYR A 355 -15.78 -0.89 6.38
N LEU A 356 -15.23 -1.57 7.39
CA LEU A 356 -15.88 -2.72 8.01
C LEU A 356 -17.02 -2.34 8.97
N ALA A 357 -17.16 -1.08 9.38
CA ALA A 357 -18.25 -0.55 10.20
C ALA A 357 -19.62 -0.66 9.50
N ARG A 358 -20.71 -0.37 10.21
CA ARG A 358 -22.07 -0.33 9.64
C ARG A 358 -22.27 0.84 8.70
N SER A 359 -21.80 2.02 9.14
CA SER A 359 -22.00 3.27 8.43
C SER A 359 -20.80 4.21 8.60
N LEU A 360 -20.63 5.10 7.64
CA LEU A 360 -19.68 6.20 7.67
C LEU A 360 -20.42 7.50 7.42
N ARG A 361 -20.28 8.48 8.33
CA ARG A 361 -20.86 9.83 8.23
C ARG A 361 -19.77 10.87 8.07
N TRP A 362 -19.90 11.70 7.06
CA TRP A 362 -19.00 12.82 6.81
C TRP A 362 -19.77 14.03 6.32
N LYS A 363 -19.70 15.15 7.04
CA LYS A 363 -20.52 16.34 6.78
C LYS A 363 -22.01 15.98 6.80
N ASP A 364 -22.72 16.34 5.74
CA ASP A 364 -24.16 16.07 5.58
C ASP A 364 -24.45 14.74 4.87
N GLN A 365 -23.42 13.91 4.63
CA GLN A 365 -23.54 12.64 3.95
C GLN A 365 -23.37 11.47 4.92
N ALA A 366 -24.11 10.40 4.65
CA ALA A 366 -23.97 9.12 5.32
C ALA A 366 -24.02 8.01 4.28
N ALA A 367 -23.20 6.98 4.45
CA ALA A 367 -23.15 5.83 3.56
C ALA A 367 -23.08 4.53 4.36
N GLU A 368 -23.75 3.50 3.85
CA GLU A 368 -23.62 2.15 4.36
C GLU A 368 -22.26 1.59 3.98
N MET A 369 -21.58 0.99 4.94
CA MET A 369 -20.33 0.28 4.76
C MET A 369 -20.58 -1.25 4.83
N VAL A 370 -19.54 -2.05 5.03
CA VAL A 370 -19.65 -3.54 5.06
C VAL A 370 -20.61 -4.02 6.14
N GLY A 371 -20.64 -3.36 7.30
CA GLY A 371 -21.51 -3.73 8.41
C GLY A 371 -21.11 -5.01 9.15
N ALA A 372 -19.86 -5.42 9.02
CA ALA A 372 -19.31 -6.57 9.73
C ALA A 372 -18.96 -6.25 11.19
N LEU A 373 -18.60 -4.99 11.48
CA LEU A 373 -18.38 -4.49 12.82
C LEU A 373 -19.63 -3.79 13.33
N PRO A 374 -20.05 -4.00 14.60
CA PRO A 374 -21.27 -3.43 15.17
C PRO A 374 -21.07 -1.98 15.65
N VAL A 375 -20.38 -1.16 14.86
CA VAL A 375 -20.05 0.23 15.18
C VAL A 375 -20.40 1.14 14.01
N ASP A 376 -20.53 2.44 14.27
CA ASP A 376 -20.72 3.48 13.28
C ASP A 376 -19.54 4.46 13.32
N VAL A 377 -19.17 5.02 12.18
CA VAL A 377 -18.02 5.95 12.05
C VAL A 377 -18.51 7.36 11.78
N VAL A 378 -17.91 8.32 12.47
CA VAL A 378 -18.17 9.76 12.28
C VAL A 378 -16.85 10.46 11.98
N MET A 379 -16.82 11.22 10.88
CA MET A 379 -15.69 12.09 10.53
C MET A 379 -15.81 13.44 11.19
N HIS A 380 -14.67 14.01 11.58
CA HIS A 380 -14.54 15.32 12.23
C HIS A 380 -13.68 16.27 11.41
N ASP A 381 -13.80 17.59 11.65
CA ASP A 381 -12.97 18.60 10.98
C ASP A 381 -11.54 18.69 11.54
N ARG A 382 -11.31 18.12 12.72
CA ARG A 382 -9.99 18.09 13.38
C ARG A 382 -9.53 16.66 13.60
N PRO A 383 -8.22 16.41 13.57
CA PRO A 383 -7.68 15.10 13.90
C PRO A 383 -8.13 14.66 15.31
N VAL A 384 -8.62 13.43 15.41
CA VAL A 384 -8.95 12.76 16.68
C VAL A 384 -7.70 12.09 17.25
N GLY A 385 -7.01 11.28 16.42
CA GLY A 385 -5.72 10.69 16.75
C GLY A 385 -4.64 11.16 15.76
N ARG A 386 -3.45 11.51 16.28
CA ARG A 386 -2.35 11.98 15.45
C ARG A 386 -0.98 11.76 16.10
N GLY A 387 -0.14 11.01 15.44
CA GLY A 387 1.27 10.83 15.80
C GLY A 387 1.64 9.39 16.09
N TYR A 388 2.74 9.20 16.79
CA TYR A 388 3.17 7.87 17.20
C TYR A 388 2.38 7.38 18.39
N VAL A 389 2.03 6.09 18.35
CA VAL A 389 1.32 5.40 19.42
C VAL A 389 2.22 4.36 20.10
N ARG A 390 1.98 4.16 21.39
CA ARG A 390 2.51 3.07 22.19
C ARG A 390 1.33 2.30 22.75
N LEU A 391 1.24 1.05 22.39
CA LEU A 391 0.14 0.16 22.74
C LEU A 391 0.67 -0.98 23.61
N GLN A 392 -0.12 -1.40 24.57
CA GLN A 392 0.16 -2.58 25.39
C GLN A 392 -0.83 -3.68 25.00
N ALA A 393 -0.31 -4.82 24.54
CA ALA A 393 -1.17 -5.96 24.22
C ALA A 393 -1.91 -6.46 25.46
N THR A 394 -3.20 -6.70 25.32
CA THR A 394 -4.05 -7.33 26.35
C THR A 394 -3.96 -8.87 26.26
N ALA A 395 -4.55 -9.56 27.20
CA ALA A 395 -4.65 -11.02 27.16
C ALA A 395 -5.55 -11.53 26.00
N ASP A 396 -6.41 -10.66 25.47
CA ASP A 396 -7.31 -10.98 24.36
C ASP A 396 -6.67 -10.78 22.99
N ALA A 397 -5.48 -10.16 22.90
CA ALA A 397 -4.83 -9.90 21.62
C ALA A 397 -4.56 -11.23 20.87
N PRO A 398 -5.05 -11.40 19.63
CA PRO A 398 -4.91 -12.65 18.89
C PRO A 398 -3.47 -12.87 18.38
N TRP A 399 -2.71 -11.79 18.23
CA TRP A 399 -1.27 -11.75 17.93
C TRP A 399 -0.66 -10.40 18.40
N PRO A 400 0.61 -10.35 18.83
CA PRO A 400 1.52 -11.48 18.95
C PRO A 400 1.02 -12.49 19.99
N ALA A 401 1.03 -13.76 19.60
CA ALA A 401 0.51 -14.81 20.44
C ALA A 401 1.26 -14.86 21.79
N ALA A 402 0.51 -14.84 22.89
CA ALA A 402 0.88 -15.31 24.22
C ALA A 402 1.81 -14.46 25.10
N ALA A 403 2.04 -13.19 24.87
CA ALA A 403 2.68 -12.35 25.89
C ALA A 403 1.80 -11.15 26.21
N ALA A 404 0.86 -11.30 27.13
CA ALA A 404 0.23 -10.16 27.80
C ALA A 404 1.33 -9.19 28.26
N GLN A 405 1.15 -7.87 27.99
CA GLN A 405 2.06 -6.77 28.30
C GLN A 405 3.20 -6.51 27.29
N VAL A 406 3.25 -7.16 26.11
CA VAL A 406 4.16 -6.72 25.05
C VAL A 406 3.75 -5.33 24.57
N GLU A 407 4.72 -4.43 24.53
CA GLU A 407 4.54 -3.11 23.96
C GLU A 407 4.64 -3.18 22.43
N VAL A 408 3.65 -2.59 21.76
CA VAL A 408 3.56 -2.51 20.32
C VAL A 408 3.64 -1.04 19.91
N LEU A 409 4.55 -0.73 19.01
CA LEU A 409 4.73 0.60 18.46
C LEU A 409 3.99 0.73 17.13
N GLY A 410 3.35 1.88 16.92
CA GLY A 410 2.65 2.19 15.69
C GLY A 410 2.53 3.71 15.50
N HIS A 411 1.72 4.08 14.55
CA HIS A 411 1.29 5.47 14.40
C HIS A 411 -0.19 5.52 14.06
N GLU A 412 -0.81 6.65 14.32
CA GLU A 412 -2.19 6.94 13.98
C GLU A 412 -2.31 8.31 13.33
N PHE A 413 -3.19 8.42 12.36
CA PHE A 413 -3.58 9.71 11.83
C PHE A 413 -4.99 9.61 11.24
N HIS A 414 -5.99 9.89 12.07
CA HIS A 414 -7.39 9.79 11.69
C HIS A 414 -8.21 10.98 12.18
N TYR A 415 -9.25 11.29 11.42
CA TYR A 415 -10.23 12.35 11.69
C TYR A 415 -11.58 11.79 12.10
N SER A 416 -11.64 10.50 12.40
CA SER A 416 -12.88 9.81 12.72
C SER A 416 -12.87 9.26 14.14
N SER A 417 -14.07 9.04 14.66
CA SER A 417 -14.34 8.32 15.91
C SER A 417 -15.42 7.28 15.69
N LEU A 418 -15.53 6.34 16.63
CA LEU A 418 -16.57 5.32 16.63
C LEU A 418 -17.73 5.73 17.53
N GLU A 419 -18.95 5.47 17.06
CA GLU A 419 -20.18 5.57 17.83
C GLU A 419 -20.85 4.20 17.95
N ASN A 420 -21.77 4.07 18.91
CA ASN A 420 -22.55 2.86 19.12
C ASN A 420 -21.69 1.61 19.35
N VAL A 421 -20.53 1.77 19.99
CA VAL A 421 -19.65 0.64 20.34
C VAL A 421 -20.36 -0.20 21.41
N PRO A 422 -20.59 -1.52 21.20
CA PRO A 422 -21.21 -2.37 22.20
C PRO A 422 -20.40 -2.43 23.51
N ALA A 423 -21.08 -2.47 24.64
CA ALA A 423 -20.42 -2.47 25.95
C ALA A 423 -19.59 -3.74 26.25
N ASP A 424 -19.86 -4.82 25.55
CA ASP A 424 -19.18 -6.13 25.67
C ASP A 424 -18.05 -6.33 24.66
N VAL A 425 -17.71 -5.30 23.86
CA VAL A 425 -16.58 -5.34 22.93
C VAL A 425 -15.28 -5.47 23.71
N ARG A 426 -14.41 -6.36 23.24
CA ARG A 426 -13.04 -6.51 23.76
C ARG A 426 -12.06 -5.76 22.88
N PHE A 427 -10.92 -5.40 23.44
CA PHE A 427 -9.86 -4.68 22.75
C PHE A 427 -8.53 -5.44 22.87
N ALA A 428 -7.81 -5.50 21.77
CA ALA A 428 -6.50 -6.13 21.70
C ALA A 428 -5.42 -5.31 22.41
N TYR A 429 -5.61 -4.00 22.51
CA TYR A 429 -4.59 -3.09 23.00
C TYR A 429 -5.16 -2.08 23.99
N ARG A 430 -4.33 -1.79 25.04
CA ARG A 430 -4.45 -0.60 25.88
C ARG A 430 -3.52 0.48 25.33
N VAL A 431 -4.01 1.71 25.21
CA VAL A 431 -3.22 2.86 24.75
C VAL A 431 -2.37 3.39 25.89
N LEU A 432 -1.05 3.37 25.72
CA LEU A 432 -0.08 4.00 26.63
C LEU A 432 0.28 5.42 26.16
N ARG A 433 0.26 5.63 24.83
CA ARG A 433 0.45 6.92 24.17
C ARG A 433 -0.33 6.92 22.89
N GLY A 434 -1.03 8.00 22.57
CA GLY A 434 -1.90 8.16 21.42
C GLY A 434 -3.36 8.31 21.84
N HIS A 435 -4.26 8.12 20.89
CA HIS A 435 -5.71 8.18 21.13
C HIS A 435 -6.37 6.80 20.95
N GLY A 436 -6.02 6.08 19.86
CA GLY A 436 -6.71 4.85 19.50
C GLY A 436 -8.18 5.05 19.21
N ILE A 437 -9.04 4.15 19.70
CA ILE A 437 -10.49 4.20 19.49
C ILE A 437 -11.19 5.18 20.44
N ASP A 438 -10.81 5.18 21.72
CA ASP A 438 -11.53 5.90 22.78
C ASP A 438 -10.63 6.68 23.76
N GLY A 439 -9.33 6.82 23.45
CA GLY A 439 -8.32 7.42 24.33
C GLY A 439 -7.68 6.46 25.33
N VAL A 440 -8.23 5.25 25.47
CA VAL A 440 -7.74 4.21 26.41
C VAL A 440 -7.44 2.89 25.71
N HIS A 441 -8.19 2.57 24.67
CA HIS A 441 -8.13 1.29 23.96
C HIS A 441 -7.94 1.48 22.46
N ASP A 442 -7.34 0.44 21.82
CA ASP A 442 -7.31 0.27 20.38
C ASP A 442 -7.41 -1.22 20.01
N GLY A 443 -7.63 -1.50 18.71
CA GLY A 443 -7.74 -2.88 18.24
C GLY A 443 -9.02 -3.56 18.73
N LEU A 444 -10.18 -3.09 18.26
CA LEU A 444 -11.48 -3.69 18.48
C LEU A 444 -11.48 -5.15 18.02
N LEU A 445 -11.93 -6.03 18.89
CA LEU A 445 -12.07 -7.46 18.64
C LEU A 445 -13.53 -7.84 18.45
N TRP A 446 -13.85 -8.36 17.28
CA TRP A 446 -15.17 -8.84 16.95
C TRP A 446 -15.09 -10.14 16.16
N ARG A 447 -15.56 -11.26 16.74
CA ARG A 447 -15.36 -12.60 16.15
C ARG A 447 -13.86 -12.83 15.85
N ASN A 448 -13.51 -13.13 14.59
CA ASN A 448 -12.11 -13.28 14.14
C ASN A 448 -11.54 -11.99 13.51
N VAL A 449 -12.12 -10.85 13.83
CA VAL A 449 -11.65 -9.54 13.35
C VAL A 449 -10.84 -8.85 14.43
N LEU A 450 -9.69 -8.30 14.07
CA LEU A 450 -8.99 -7.25 14.80
C LEU A 450 -8.99 -6.00 13.95
N ALA A 451 -9.58 -4.90 14.43
CA ALA A 451 -9.67 -3.64 13.72
C ALA A 451 -9.31 -2.47 14.63
N GLY A 452 -8.34 -1.64 14.24
CA GLY A 452 -7.86 -0.50 15.04
C GLY A 452 -7.58 0.73 14.20
N TYR A 453 -7.32 1.85 14.88
CA TYR A 453 -6.85 3.06 14.22
C TYR A 453 -5.34 3.10 14.04
N ALA A 454 -4.61 2.41 14.90
CA ALA A 454 -3.16 2.35 14.79
C ALA A 454 -2.73 1.54 13.56
N HIS A 455 -1.76 2.10 12.84
CA HIS A 455 -1.03 1.40 11.80
C HIS A 455 0.19 0.74 12.43
N LEU A 456 0.21 -0.58 12.37
CA LEU A 456 1.34 -1.37 12.84
C LEU A 456 2.35 -1.56 11.71
N ARG A 457 3.60 -1.81 12.08
CA ARG A 457 4.65 -2.13 11.12
C ARG A 457 5.45 -3.33 11.60
N THR A 458 5.69 -4.27 10.71
CA THR A 458 6.61 -5.38 10.95
C THR A 458 8.05 -4.84 10.98
N GLY A 459 8.77 -5.13 12.03
CA GLY A 459 10.15 -4.68 12.25
C GLY A 459 10.70 -5.25 13.54
N ALA A 460 11.85 -4.73 13.98
CA ALA A 460 12.47 -5.17 15.24
C ALA A 460 11.52 -4.95 16.43
N GLY A 461 10.95 -6.02 16.94
CA GLY A 461 10.04 -6.04 18.09
C GLY A 461 8.56 -6.25 17.77
N SER A 462 8.14 -6.18 16.52
CA SER A 462 6.77 -6.50 16.09
C SER A 462 6.78 -7.51 14.97
N SER A 463 6.17 -8.66 15.19
CA SER A 463 5.97 -9.71 14.19
C SER A 463 4.48 -9.89 13.86
N TRP A 464 3.72 -8.79 13.77
CA TRP A 464 2.28 -8.85 13.56
C TRP A 464 1.91 -9.66 12.31
N ALA A 465 2.66 -9.51 11.20
CA ALA A 465 2.41 -10.22 9.96
C ALA A 465 2.53 -11.74 10.14
N VAL A 466 3.57 -12.20 10.83
CA VAL A 466 3.73 -13.63 11.17
C VAL A 466 2.60 -14.10 12.08
N GLY A 467 2.28 -13.34 13.12
CA GLY A 467 1.20 -13.65 14.05
C GLY A 467 -0.16 -13.73 13.37
N PHE A 468 -0.45 -12.82 12.42
CA PHE A 468 -1.67 -12.84 11.64
C PHE A 468 -1.74 -14.06 10.71
N VAL A 469 -0.67 -14.38 9.99
CA VAL A 469 -0.63 -15.58 9.14
C VAL A 469 -0.85 -16.86 9.97
N ASP A 470 -0.27 -16.95 11.16
CA ASP A 470 -0.48 -18.07 12.07
C ASP A 470 -1.92 -18.10 12.63
N PHE A 471 -2.52 -16.94 12.88
CA PHE A 471 -3.92 -16.84 13.25
C PHE A 471 -4.83 -17.33 12.13
N VAL A 472 -4.54 -16.92 10.89
CA VAL A 472 -5.25 -17.42 9.70
C VAL A 472 -5.15 -18.94 9.58
N ARG A 473 -3.95 -19.51 9.71
CA ARG A 473 -3.75 -20.98 9.64
C ARG A 473 -4.58 -21.73 10.68
N ARG A 474 -4.59 -21.26 11.93
CA ARG A 474 -5.35 -21.89 13.02
C ARG A 474 -6.86 -21.85 12.79
N ASN A 475 -7.36 -20.82 12.11
CA ASN A 475 -8.78 -20.60 11.88
C ASN A 475 -9.25 -21.03 10.47
N LYS A 476 -8.37 -21.57 9.63
CA LYS A 476 -8.63 -21.96 8.24
C LYS A 476 -9.86 -22.89 8.09
N ARG A 477 -10.13 -23.76 9.06
CA ARG A 477 -11.29 -24.68 9.04
C ARG A 477 -12.65 -23.97 9.10
N GLY A 478 -12.71 -22.76 9.69
CA GLY A 478 -13.92 -21.94 9.71
C GLY A 478 -14.28 -21.35 8.35
N VAL A 479 -13.27 -21.07 7.53
CA VAL A 479 -13.40 -20.39 6.24
C VAL A 479 -13.92 -21.33 5.13
N HIS A 480 -13.56 -22.61 5.15
CA HIS A 480 -14.13 -23.57 4.20
C HIS A 480 -15.67 -23.66 4.31
N ARG A 481 -16.20 -23.45 5.50
CA ARG A 481 -17.65 -23.36 5.73
C ARG A 481 -18.26 -22.09 5.15
N ALA A 482 -17.48 -20.99 5.07
CA ALA A 482 -17.91 -19.73 4.47
C ALA A 482 -17.95 -19.79 2.94
N ALA A 483 -16.99 -20.46 2.31
CA ALA A 483 -17.00 -20.68 0.86
C ALA A 483 -18.23 -21.47 0.41
N GLU A 484 -18.71 -22.42 1.25
CA GLU A 484 -19.94 -23.15 1.00
C GLU A 484 -21.21 -22.28 1.09
N LEU A 485 -21.17 -21.14 1.82
CA LEU A 485 -22.30 -20.22 1.94
C LEU A 485 -22.56 -19.39 0.67
N PHE A 486 -21.56 -19.24 -0.20
CA PHE A 486 -21.70 -18.55 -1.49
C PHE A 486 -21.98 -19.51 -2.65
N ASP A 487 -21.97 -20.81 -2.40
CA ASP A 487 -22.32 -21.79 -3.41
C ASP A 487 -23.81 -21.70 -3.72
N ARG A 488 -24.12 -21.55 -5.00
CA ARG A 488 -25.47 -21.76 -5.52
C ARG A 488 -25.64 -23.22 -5.91
N THR A 489 -26.82 -23.73 -5.69
CA THR A 489 -27.18 -25.04 -6.18
C THR A 489 -28.07 -24.86 -7.40
N LEU A 490 -27.56 -25.27 -8.57
CA LEU A 490 -28.33 -25.32 -9.80
C LEU A 490 -28.88 -26.75 -9.97
N MET A 491 -30.18 -26.88 -10.20
CA MET A 491 -30.76 -28.17 -10.49
C MET A 491 -30.53 -28.52 -11.96
N VAL A 492 -29.75 -29.55 -12.21
CA VAL A 492 -29.38 -30.02 -13.55
C VAL A 492 -29.92 -31.45 -13.74
N ALA A 493 -30.90 -31.62 -14.61
CA ALA A 493 -31.55 -32.91 -14.84
C ALA A 493 -31.99 -33.62 -13.56
N GLY A 494 -32.48 -32.84 -12.57
CA GLY A 494 -32.95 -33.39 -11.28
C GLY A 494 -31.84 -33.62 -10.24
N GLN A 495 -30.59 -33.39 -10.56
CA GLN A 495 -29.45 -33.49 -9.65
C GLN A 495 -28.93 -32.09 -9.25
N PRO A 496 -28.53 -31.90 -7.98
CA PRO A 496 -27.98 -30.64 -7.53
C PRO A 496 -26.53 -30.53 -7.96
N VAL A 497 -26.18 -29.46 -8.72
CA VAL A 497 -24.83 -29.13 -9.13
C VAL A 497 -24.42 -27.84 -8.43
N LYS A 498 -23.24 -27.81 -7.81
CA LYS A 498 -22.75 -26.64 -7.10
C LYS A 498 -22.01 -25.69 -8.04
N THR A 499 -22.39 -24.42 -7.96
CA THR A 499 -21.73 -23.30 -8.64
C THR A 499 -21.33 -22.23 -7.64
N ASP A 500 -20.43 -21.33 -8.02
CA ASP A 500 -20.18 -20.12 -7.25
C ASP A 500 -21.35 -19.11 -7.37
N SER A 501 -21.21 -17.95 -6.75
CA SER A 501 -22.22 -16.88 -6.75
C SER A 501 -22.56 -16.36 -8.15
N GLU A 502 -21.62 -16.46 -9.10
CA GLU A 502 -21.80 -16.04 -10.50
C GLU A 502 -22.29 -17.18 -11.43
N GLY A 503 -22.33 -18.42 -10.94
CA GLY A 503 -22.77 -19.59 -11.71
C GLY A 503 -21.65 -20.37 -12.39
N TYR A 504 -20.36 -20.12 -12.04
CA TYR A 504 -19.25 -20.98 -12.49
C TYR A 504 -19.22 -22.29 -11.69
N LEU A 505 -18.93 -23.39 -12.35
CA LEU A 505 -18.82 -24.69 -11.70
C LEU A 505 -17.71 -24.73 -10.65
N ARG A 506 -17.97 -25.37 -9.52
CA ARG A 506 -16.98 -25.64 -8.48
C ARG A 506 -16.05 -26.78 -8.87
N ASN A 507 -16.58 -27.77 -9.58
CA ASN A 507 -15.80 -28.87 -10.14
C ASN A 507 -16.05 -28.94 -11.65
N LEU A 508 -14.99 -28.84 -12.45
CA LEU A 508 -15.07 -28.85 -13.92
C LEU A 508 -15.64 -30.16 -14.48
N ASP A 509 -15.50 -31.26 -13.73
CA ASP A 509 -16.01 -32.57 -14.11
C ASP A 509 -17.55 -32.67 -14.03
N ASP A 510 -18.20 -31.77 -13.30
CA ASP A 510 -19.67 -31.71 -13.19
C ASP A 510 -20.33 -31.07 -14.43
N TRP A 511 -19.54 -30.65 -15.41
CA TRP A 511 -20.10 -30.05 -16.62
C TRP A 511 -20.81 -31.09 -17.50
N SER A 512 -21.95 -30.68 -17.99
CA SER A 512 -22.72 -31.39 -19.01
C SER A 512 -23.46 -30.38 -19.87
N GLU A 513 -23.95 -30.81 -21.04
CA GLU A 513 -24.84 -29.94 -21.82
C GLU A 513 -26.11 -29.59 -21.03
N ALA A 514 -26.57 -30.49 -20.15
CA ALA A 514 -27.69 -30.21 -19.26
C ALA A 514 -27.37 -29.07 -18.28
N PHE A 515 -26.14 -29.00 -17.76
CA PHE A 515 -25.67 -27.88 -16.96
C PHE A 515 -25.70 -26.57 -17.79
N ALA A 516 -25.13 -26.57 -18.99
CA ALA A 516 -25.12 -25.38 -19.86
C ALA A 516 -26.54 -24.87 -20.13
N ARG A 517 -27.50 -25.76 -20.39
CA ARG A 517 -28.91 -25.41 -20.57
C ARG A 517 -29.55 -24.85 -19.30
N ALA A 518 -29.33 -25.48 -18.16
CA ALA A 518 -29.88 -25.03 -16.88
C ALA A 518 -29.31 -23.67 -16.47
N GLN A 519 -28.02 -23.46 -16.67
CA GLN A 519 -27.34 -22.18 -16.39
C GLN A 519 -27.81 -21.08 -17.34
N ALA A 520 -27.92 -21.37 -18.65
CA ALA A 520 -28.46 -20.42 -19.63
C ALA A 520 -29.90 -20.02 -19.28
N GLN A 521 -30.74 -20.98 -18.90
CA GLN A 521 -32.12 -20.70 -18.46
C GLN A 521 -32.15 -19.79 -17.22
N ALA A 522 -31.29 -20.06 -16.24
CA ALA A 522 -31.15 -19.22 -15.04
C ALA A 522 -30.69 -17.78 -15.37
N GLU A 523 -29.96 -17.63 -16.45
CA GLU A 523 -29.52 -16.33 -16.97
C GLU A 523 -30.50 -15.67 -17.96
N GLY A 524 -31.61 -16.33 -18.29
CA GLY A 524 -32.58 -15.84 -19.25
C GLY A 524 -32.10 -15.90 -20.71
N LEU A 525 -31.13 -16.78 -21.01
CA LEU A 525 -30.57 -16.97 -22.34
C LEU A 525 -31.11 -18.24 -23.00
N THR A 526 -31.59 -18.14 -24.25
CA THR A 526 -31.95 -19.28 -25.06
C THR A 526 -30.77 -19.69 -25.94
N LEU A 527 -30.27 -20.91 -25.74
CA LEU A 527 -29.12 -21.41 -26.51
C LEU A 527 -29.53 -21.78 -27.93
N THR A 528 -28.89 -21.17 -28.92
CA THR A 528 -28.97 -21.47 -30.34
C THR A 528 -27.82 -22.34 -30.80
N PRO A 529 -27.82 -22.92 -32.01
CA PRO A 529 -26.68 -23.64 -32.57
C PRO A 529 -25.34 -22.84 -32.46
N ALA A 530 -25.38 -21.54 -32.77
CA ALA A 530 -24.19 -20.70 -32.66
C ALA A 530 -23.63 -20.58 -31.24
N HIS A 531 -24.49 -20.56 -30.21
CA HIS A 531 -24.02 -20.59 -28.82
C HIS A 531 -23.30 -21.92 -28.50
N TRP A 532 -23.83 -23.04 -28.98
CA TRP A 532 -23.23 -24.35 -28.77
C TRP A 532 -21.87 -24.46 -29.45
N GLU A 533 -21.72 -23.95 -30.66
CA GLU A 533 -20.43 -23.93 -31.34
C GLU A 533 -19.38 -23.16 -30.52
N VAL A 534 -19.75 -22.02 -29.94
CA VAL A 534 -18.83 -21.25 -29.09
C VAL A 534 -18.53 -22.02 -27.78
N ILE A 535 -19.53 -22.58 -27.11
CA ILE A 535 -19.35 -23.36 -25.87
C ILE A 535 -18.41 -24.54 -26.12
N HIS A 536 -18.61 -25.29 -27.21
CA HIS A 536 -17.75 -26.44 -27.55
C HIS A 536 -16.33 -26.01 -27.93
N PHE A 537 -16.18 -24.92 -28.68
CA PHE A 537 -14.88 -24.36 -28.99
C PHE A 537 -14.11 -23.97 -27.71
N LEU A 538 -14.77 -23.27 -26.76
CA LEU A 538 -14.13 -22.86 -25.51
C LEU A 538 -13.64 -24.09 -24.71
N ARG A 539 -14.46 -25.13 -24.61
CA ARG A 539 -14.09 -26.38 -23.93
C ARG A 539 -12.92 -27.09 -24.62
N GLN A 540 -12.99 -27.23 -25.96
CA GLN A 540 -11.93 -27.86 -26.73
C GLN A 540 -10.61 -27.10 -26.64
N HIS A 541 -10.68 -25.77 -26.70
CA HIS A 541 -9.51 -24.92 -26.52
C HIS A 541 -8.88 -25.11 -25.14
N TYR A 542 -9.70 -25.11 -24.10
CA TYR A 542 -9.21 -25.35 -22.73
C TYR A 542 -8.61 -26.74 -22.54
N ALA A 543 -9.26 -27.77 -23.07
CA ALA A 543 -8.73 -29.15 -23.00
C ALA A 543 -7.35 -29.28 -23.69
N SER A 544 -7.15 -28.56 -24.80
CA SER A 544 -5.92 -28.63 -25.57
C SER A 544 -4.78 -27.76 -25.01
N HIS A 545 -5.08 -26.63 -24.40
CA HIS A 545 -4.09 -25.62 -24.03
C HIS A 545 -4.00 -25.35 -22.53
N GLN A 546 -4.93 -25.88 -21.72
CA GLN A 546 -5.07 -25.65 -20.27
C GLN A 546 -5.20 -24.15 -19.88
N VAL A 547 -5.59 -23.33 -20.86
CA VAL A 547 -5.89 -21.90 -20.71
C VAL A 547 -7.15 -21.55 -21.50
N GLN A 548 -7.89 -20.55 -21.03
CA GLN A 548 -9.10 -20.09 -21.73
C GLN A 548 -8.74 -19.35 -23.03
N ALA A 549 -9.63 -19.46 -24.01
CA ALA A 549 -9.47 -18.79 -25.29
C ALA A 549 -9.59 -17.27 -25.13
N GLN A 550 -8.60 -16.55 -25.62
CA GLN A 550 -8.68 -15.09 -25.72
C GLN A 550 -9.63 -14.68 -26.87
N VAL A 551 -10.21 -13.47 -26.79
CA VAL A 551 -11.12 -12.92 -27.80
C VAL A 551 -10.51 -13.00 -29.21
N ARG A 552 -9.23 -12.71 -29.37
CA ARG A 552 -8.53 -12.80 -30.66
C ARG A 552 -8.54 -14.22 -31.25
N ALA A 553 -8.40 -15.23 -30.42
CA ALA A 553 -8.44 -16.63 -30.85
C ALA A 553 -9.86 -17.02 -31.31
N MET A 554 -10.87 -16.56 -30.58
CA MET A 554 -12.27 -16.77 -30.93
C MET A 554 -12.62 -16.09 -32.25
N ILE A 555 -12.28 -14.81 -32.41
CA ILE A 555 -12.50 -14.06 -33.66
C ILE A 555 -11.81 -14.75 -34.83
N LYS A 556 -10.55 -15.17 -34.68
CA LYS A 556 -9.81 -15.87 -35.73
C LYS A 556 -10.54 -17.17 -36.13
N HIS A 557 -10.98 -17.96 -35.18
CA HIS A 557 -11.70 -19.21 -35.43
C HIS A 557 -13.06 -18.98 -36.11
N PHE A 558 -13.89 -18.12 -35.52
CA PHE A 558 -15.25 -17.92 -35.99
C PHE A 558 -15.34 -17.07 -37.28
N SER A 559 -14.39 -16.15 -37.53
CA SER A 559 -14.29 -15.50 -38.81
C SER A 559 -13.99 -16.48 -39.94
N ALA A 560 -13.21 -17.52 -39.69
CA ALA A 560 -12.96 -18.57 -40.67
C ALA A 560 -14.17 -19.52 -40.84
N ALA A 561 -14.89 -19.82 -39.75
CA ALA A 561 -16.03 -20.74 -39.77
C ALA A 561 -17.34 -20.11 -40.23
N TRP A 562 -17.66 -18.87 -39.82
CA TRP A 562 -18.93 -18.18 -40.07
C TRP A 562 -18.80 -17.00 -41.01
N GLY A 563 -17.58 -16.69 -41.46
CA GLY A 563 -17.27 -15.48 -42.19
C GLY A 563 -17.06 -14.25 -41.31
N PRO A 564 -16.43 -13.17 -41.84
CA PRO A 564 -16.01 -12.00 -41.06
C PRO A 564 -17.17 -11.19 -40.48
N GLU A 565 -18.37 -11.28 -41.08
CA GLU A 565 -19.55 -10.55 -40.58
C GLU A 565 -20.17 -11.17 -39.32
N LEU A 566 -20.07 -12.48 -39.15
CA LEU A 566 -20.61 -13.19 -37.99
C LEU A 566 -19.54 -13.63 -37.03
N GLY A 567 -18.29 -13.80 -37.46
CA GLY A 567 -17.16 -14.19 -36.65
C GLY A 567 -16.42 -13.03 -35.97
N ASN A 568 -17.08 -11.88 -35.74
CA ASN A 568 -16.46 -10.70 -35.14
C ASN A 568 -16.84 -10.51 -33.64
N ASN A 569 -16.13 -9.60 -33.00
CA ASN A 569 -16.33 -9.33 -31.56
C ASN A 569 -17.76 -8.87 -31.23
N HIS A 570 -18.35 -8.04 -32.07
CA HIS A 570 -19.70 -7.50 -31.87
C HIS A 570 -20.75 -8.62 -31.85
N HIS A 571 -20.69 -9.51 -32.82
CA HIS A 571 -21.65 -10.64 -32.91
C HIS A 571 -21.48 -11.62 -31.74
N LEU A 572 -20.24 -11.93 -31.36
CA LEU A 572 -19.94 -12.76 -30.20
C LEU A 572 -20.50 -12.16 -28.89
N HIS A 573 -20.42 -10.85 -28.72
CA HIS A 573 -21.04 -10.16 -27.58
C HIS A 573 -22.57 -10.08 -27.68
N THR A 574 -23.16 -10.10 -28.87
CA THR A 574 -24.60 -10.20 -29.06
C THR A 574 -25.12 -11.58 -28.69
N LEU A 575 -24.36 -12.64 -28.98
CA LEU A 575 -24.68 -14.00 -28.54
C LEU A 575 -24.60 -14.16 -27.02
N PHE A 576 -23.62 -13.50 -26.37
CA PHE A 576 -23.40 -13.61 -24.93
C PHE A 576 -23.52 -12.22 -24.26
N PRO A 577 -24.74 -11.71 -24.04
CA PRO A 577 -24.97 -10.34 -23.60
C PRO A 577 -24.51 -10.04 -22.17
N ARG A 578 -24.27 -11.05 -21.33
CA ARG A 578 -23.83 -10.89 -19.94
C ARG A 578 -22.32 -11.05 -19.79
N GLY A 579 -21.56 -10.07 -20.36
CA GLY A 579 -20.11 -10.01 -20.25
C GLY A 579 -19.34 -10.75 -21.36
N GLY A 580 -20.01 -11.02 -22.49
CA GLY A 580 -19.41 -11.58 -23.70
C GLY A 580 -19.05 -13.07 -23.62
N PRO A 581 -18.39 -13.58 -24.66
CA PRO A 581 -18.05 -15.00 -24.75
C PRO A 581 -17.00 -15.41 -23.69
N GLN A 582 -16.17 -14.47 -23.21
CA GLN A 582 -15.18 -14.77 -22.18
C GLN A 582 -15.79 -14.94 -20.78
N LYS A 583 -16.81 -14.15 -20.42
CA LYS A 583 -17.51 -14.32 -19.12
C LYS A 583 -18.65 -15.32 -19.25
N GLN A 584 -19.70 -14.96 -19.97
CA GLN A 584 -20.89 -15.79 -20.08
C GLN A 584 -20.62 -17.10 -20.83
N GLY A 585 -19.84 -17.07 -21.92
CA GLY A 585 -19.47 -18.26 -22.68
C GLY A 585 -18.64 -19.24 -21.85
N ASN A 586 -17.62 -18.79 -21.14
CA ASN A 586 -16.81 -19.64 -20.25
C ASN A 586 -17.65 -20.24 -19.11
N ARG A 587 -18.56 -19.47 -18.53
CA ARG A 587 -19.46 -19.96 -17.47
C ARG A 587 -20.38 -21.08 -17.99
N LEU A 588 -20.99 -20.89 -19.15
CA LEU A 588 -21.81 -21.92 -19.80
C LEU A 588 -20.99 -23.11 -20.27
N ALA A 589 -19.74 -22.89 -20.65
CA ALA A 589 -18.80 -23.96 -20.97
C ALA A 589 -18.29 -24.70 -19.71
N GLY A 590 -18.67 -24.27 -18.51
CA GLY A 590 -18.23 -24.84 -17.24
C GLY A 590 -16.74 -24.69 -16.99
N LEU A 591 -16.12 -23.66 -17.55
CA LEU A 591 -14.70 -23.36 -17.35
C LEU A 591 -14.51 -22.44 -16.13
N LEU A 592 -13.29 -22.38 -15.62
CA LEU A 592 -12.96 -21.49 -14.51
C LEU A 592 -13.07 -20.02 -14.94
N ARG A 593 -13.23 -19.14 -13.96
CA ARG A 593 -13.19 -17.68 -14.18
C ARG A 593 -11.82 -17.25 -14.72
N THR A 594 -11.79 -16.39 -15.74
CA THR A 594 -10.54 -15.86 -16.27
C THR A 594 -9.89 -14.87 -15.30
N LYS A 595 -8.57 -14.98 -15.06
CA LYS A 595 -7.82 -13.98 -14.32
C LYS A 595 -7.62 -12.77 -15.23
N GLY A 596 -8.16 -11.61 -14.83
CA GLY A 596 -7.87 -10.32 -15.47
C GLY A 596 -8.92 -9.76 -16.43
N GLU A 597 -10.13 -10.27 -16.44
CA GLU A 597 -11.25 -9.61 -17.09
C GLU A 597 -11.98 -8.70 -16.10
N HIS A 598 -11.71 -7.41 -16.26
CA HIS A 598 -12.43 -6.29 -15.62
C HIS A 598 -13.50 -5.77 -16.57
#